data_96d5e223b989cc1444c76810d506ee43
#
_entry.id   96d5e223b989cc1444c76810d506ee43
#
_cell.length_a   1.000
_cell.length_b   1.000
_cell.length_c   1.000
_cell.angle_alpha   90.00
_cell.angle_beta   90.00
_cell.angle_gamma   90.00
#
_symmetry.space_group_name_H-M   'P 1'
#
loop_
_entity.id
_entity.type
_entity.pdbx_description
1 polymer ?
#
loop_
_entity_poly.entity_id
_entity_poly.type
_entity_poly.pdbx_seq_one_letter_code
_entity_poly.pdbx_strand_id
1 'polypeptide(L)'
;MARIGIMTFLHNDNYGSILQAWALQNAVRSLGYDAEHIDYVPSQTEKMKNLLCSGNSPRLILDGMKKRSAARGLNEGFDEFRQTQMNLSTICRDQIALSHQALSYDALICGSDQIWSPTWLNPAYFLNFTKKPKVAYAPSLGVSTMTDSAKGRKIAALIRGFAAISVREEEGAALLQALIGKKPAVMPDPVMLLPREKWLELIGGDIPMGNDILCFFLADNPAYWTQVEQIRQKTGLGVRVIPRTESALQSAYPLAKGVTPAQWLRLIAGASMVLTDSFHAAAFSLLLHTPCTILRRYREDDPESRNSRVDQLLRTLQVADPTHPDFSVVDEQLAIQRQRGLDFLQSAISQAVSQATPAKAR
;
A
#
# COMPACT_ATOMS: atom_id res chain seq x y z
N MET A 1 -3.30 -27.03 -7.37
CA MET A 1 -2.94 -25.60 -7.44
C MET A 1 -2.20 -25.29 -6.15
N ALA A 2 -1.02 -24.64 -6.21
CA ALA A 2 -0.30 -24.30 -4.98
C ALA A 2 -1.05 -23.17 -4.23
N ARG A 3 -1.08 -23.28 -2.89
CA ARG A 3 -1.77 -22.36 -2.01
C ARG A 3 -0.82 -21.35 -1.39
N ILE A 4 -1.11 -20.06 -1.57
CA ILE A 4 -0.24 -18.94 -1.20
C ILE A 4 -0.91 -18.08 -0.14
N GLY A 5 -0.25 -17.93 1.02
CA GLY A 5 -0.67 -16.99 2.06
C GLY A 5 -0.04 -15.62 1.85
N ILE A 6 -0.86 -14.56 1.88
CA ILE A 6 -0.38 -13.17 1.70
C ILE A 6 -0.52 -12.42 3.02
N MET A 7 0.55 -11.74 3.45
CA MET A 7 0.60 -10.95 4.68
C MET A 7 0.88 -9.48 4.36
N THR A 8 -0.08 -8.61 4.64
CA THR A 8 0.05 -7.15 4.48
C THR A 8 -0.89 -6.41 5.45
N PHE A 9 -0.95 -5.08 5.38
CA PHE A 9 -1.92 -4.30 6.14
C PHE A 9 -3.34 -4.48 5.60
N LEU A 10 -4.25 -4.96 6.44
CA LEU A 10 -5.66 -5.14 6.10
C LEU A 10 -6.60 -4.28 6.97
N HIS A 11 -6.24 -4.03 8.23
CA HIS A 11 -7.11 -3.43 9.25
C HIS A 11 -6.66 -2.02 9.68
N ASN A 12 -6.03 -1.26 8.79
CA ASN A 12 -5.64 0.12 9.05
C ASN A 12 -6.61 1.16 8.48
N ASP A 13 -7.72 0.72 7.86
CA ASP A 13 -8.76 1.55 7.23
C ASP A 13 -8.19 2.65 6.32
N ASN A 14 -7.23 2.26 5.50
CA ASN A 14 -6.59 3.10 4.50
C ASN A 14 -6.91 2.57 3.10
N TYR A 15 -7.47 3.44 2.24
CA TYR A 15 -7.87 3.07 0.88
C TYR A 15 -6.73 2.44 0.07
N GLY A 16 -5.56 3.06 0.08
CA GLY A 16 -4.40 2.53 -0.62
C GLY A 16 -3.96 1.18 -0.10
N SER A 17 -3.93 1.00 1.23
CA SER A 17 -3.51 -0.26 1.85
C SER A 17 -4.44 -1.42 1.50
N ILE A 18 -5.75 -1.22 1.53
CA ILE A 18 -6.71 -2.29 1.23
C ILE A 18 -6.74 -2.60 -0.27
N LEU A 19 -6.66 -1.58 -1.13
CA LEU A 19 -6.70 -1.75 -2.57
C LEU A 19 -5.42 -2.39 -3.12
N GLN A 20 -4.23 -2.06 -2.58
CA GLN A 20 -3.00 -2.75 -2.94
C GLN A 20 -3.01 -4.21 -2.48
N ALA A 21 -3.62 -4.51 -1.33
CA ALA A 21 -3.79 -5.88 -0.86
C ALA A 21 -4.71 -6.67 -1.81
N TRP A 22 -5.87 -6.12 -2.14
CA TRP A 22 -6.79 -6.70 -3.12
C TRP A 22 -6.12 -6.95 -4.47
N ALA A 23 -5.34 -5.98 -4.95
CA ALA A 23 -4.61 -6.10 -6.22
C ALA A 23 -3.57 -7.22 -6.19
N LEU A 24 -2.78 -7.33 -5.12
CA LEU A 24 -1.78 -8.40 -5.00
C LEU A 24 -2.42 -9.79 -5.00
N GLN A 25 -3.53 -9.97 -4.28
CA GLN A 25 -4.27 -11.24 -4.26
C GLN A 25 -4.76 -11.60 -5.67
N ASN A 26 -5.36 -10.66 -6.39
CA ASN A 26 -5.86 -10.89 -7.74
C ASN A 26 -4.71 -11.16 -8.73
N ALA A 27 -3.58 -10.46 -8.61
CA ALA A 27 -2.40 -10.70 -9.42
C ALA A 27 -1.85 -12.12 -9.20
N VAL A 28 -1.71 -12.57 -7.95
CA VAL A 28 -1.25 -13.94 -7.64
C VAL A 28 -2.23 -14.99 -8.18
N ARG A 29 -3.54 -14.74 -8.10
CA ARG A 29 -4.57 -15.62 -8.65
C ARG A 29 -4.54 -15.68 -10.17
N SER A 30 -4.29 -14.56 -10.86
CA SER A 30 -4.16 -14.53 -12.31
C SER A 30 -2.98 -15.35 -12.84
N LEU A 31 -1.97 -15.59 -11.99
CA LEU A 31 -0.83 -16.47 -12.27
C LEU A 31 -1.13 -17.97 -12.03
N GLY A 32 -2.38 -18.32 -11.67
CA GLY A 32 -2.79 -19.71 -11.48
C GLY A 32 -2.52 -20.28 -10.08
N TYR A 33 -2.37 -19.44 -9.06
CA TYR A 33 -2.22 -19.86 -7.67
C TYR A 33 -3.52 -19.66 -6.86
N ASP A 34 -3.75 -20.50 -5.85
CA ASP A 34 -4.78 -20.25 -4.84
C ASP A 34 -4.22 -19.29 -3.79
N ALA A 35 -4.70 -18.05 -3.78
CA ALA A 35 -4.18 -17.00 -2.90
C ALA A 35 -5.25 -16.51 -1.92
N GLU A 36 -4.87 -16.44 -0.63
CA GLU A 36 -5.68 -15.79 0.40
C GLU A 36 -4.81 -14.88 1.28
N HIS A 37 -5.42 -13.84 1.84
CA HIS A 37 -4.77 -13.00 2.84
C HIS A 37 -4.86 -13.65 4.22
N ILE A 38 -3.75 -13.65 4.94
CA ILE A 38 -3.72 -14.02 6.36
C ILE A 38 -4.38 -12.88 7.15
N ASP A 39 -5.54 -13.16 7.73
CA ASP A 39 -6.32 -12.18 8.49
C ASP A 39 -5.71 -11.96 9.89
N TYR A 40 -4.71 -11.07 9.97
CA TYR A 40 -3.99 -10.79 11.21
C TYR A 40 -4.61 -9.61 11.96
N VAL A 41 -5.35 -9.94 13.02
CA VAL A 41 -5.96 -8.98 13.97
C VAL A 41 -5.36 -9.20 15.36
N PRO A 42 -4.18 -8.61 15.66
CA PRO A 42 -3.47 -8.90 16.89
C PRO A 42 -4.28 -8.54 18.14
N SER A 43 -4.28 -9.46 19.13
CA SER A 43 -4.86 -9.23 20.46
C SER A 43 -4.18 -8.05 21.16
N GLN A 44 -4.76 -7.54 22.25
CA GLN A 44 -4.14 -6.45 23.02
C GLN A 44 -2.77 -6.87 23.57
N THR A 45 -2.64 -8.12 24.05
CA THR A 45 -1.36 -8.65 24.52
C THR A 45 -0.34 -8.72 23.39
N GLU A 46 -0.75 -9.14 22.19
CA GLU A 46 0.14 -9.22 21.03
C GLU A 46 0.54 -7.82 20.53
N LYS A 47 -0.39 -6.86 20.57
CA LYS A 47 -0.08 -5.44 20.27
C LYS A 47 0.98 -4.89 21.23
N MET A 48 0.87 -5.21 22.53
CA MET A 48 1.86 -4.78 23.52
C MET A 48 3.24 -5.42 23.26
N LYS A 49 3.29 -6.72 22.94
CA LYS A 49 4.54 -7.41 22.58
C LYS A 49 5.19 -6.78 21.33
N ASN A 50 4.40 -6.57 20.28
CA ASN A 50 4.88 -5.93 19.04
C ASN A 50 5.45 -4.55 19.29
N LEU A 51 4.83 -3.82 20.20
CA LEU A 51 5.25 -2.51 20.64
C LEU A 51 6.61 -2.52 21.35
N LEU A 52 6.77 -3.39 22.33
CA LEU A 52 8.05 -3.60 23.01
C LEU A 52 9.14 -4.03 22.02
N CYS A 53 8.77 -4.86 21.05
CA CYS A 53 9.66 -5.29 19.97
C CYS A 53 10.07 -4.15 19.02
N SER A 54 9.22 -3.13 18.83
CA SER A 54 9.52 -2.01 17.93
C SER A 54 10.52 -0.99 18.50
N GLY A 55 10.75 -1.01 19.83
CA GLY A 55 11.60 -0.04 20.51
C GLY A 55 11.06 1.39 20.51
N ASN A 56 9.75 1.57 20.26
CA ASN A 56 9.11 2.88 20.24
C ASN A 56 8.76 3.37 21.64
N SER A 57 8.82 4.70 21.84
CA SER A 57 8.42 5.29 23.11
C SER A 57 6.90 5.19 23.34
N PRO A 58 6.44 5.07 24.61
CA PRO A 58 5.01 5.04 24.93
C PRO A 58 4.21 6.25 24.43
N ARG A 59 4.85 7.42 24.26
CA ARG A 59 4.22 8.64 23.74
C ARG A 59 3.74 8.51 22.29
N LEU A 60 4.58 7.96 21.41
CA LEU A 60 4.22 7.74 19.99
C LEU A 60 3.00 6.83 19.84
N ILE A 61 2.79 5.95 20.79
CA ILE A 61 1.69 5.01 20.83
C ILE A 61 0.38 5.68 21.20
N LEU A 62 0.40 6.49 22.27
CA LEU A 62 -0.75 7.26 22.73
C LEU A 62 -1.24 8.21 21.63
N ASP A 63 -0.34 8.87 20.92
CA ASP A 63 -0.67 9.74 19.78
C ASP A 63 -1.27 8.99 18.61
N GLY A 64 -0.75 7.80 18.30
CA GLY A 64 -1.32 6.92 17.28
C GLY A 64 -2.72 6.39 17.65
N MET A 65 -2.96 6.11 18.93
CA MET A 65 -4.28 5.68 19.42
C MET A 65 -5.32 6.82 19.39
N LYS A 66 -4.94 8.04 19.73
CA LYS A 66 -5.81 9.24 19.66
C LYS A 66 -6.22 9.54 18.21
N LYS A 67 -5.27 9.49 17.26
CA LYS A 67 -5.56 9.69 15.83
C LYS A 67 -6.53 8.63 15.27
N ARG A 68 -6.41 7.37 15.71
CA ARG A 68 -7.33 6.29 15.30
C ARG A 68 -8.73 6.46 15.90
N SER A 69 -8.83 6.99 17.12
CA SER A 69 -10.13 7.23 17.77
C SER A 69 -10.92 8.34 17.05
N ALA A 70 -10.26 9.40 16.60
CA ALA A 70 -10.89 10.48 15.85
C ALA A 70 -11.40 10.05 14.47
N ALA A 71 -10.82 8.99 13.89
CA ALA A 71 -11.23 8.44 12.59
C ALA A 71 -12.36 7.39 12.67
N ARG A 72 -12.79 6.99 13.87
CA ARG A 72 -13.92 6.07 14.05
C ARG A 72 -15.21 6.69 13.52
N GLY A 73 -15.92 5.96 12.67
CA GLY A 73 -17.15 6.40 12.00
C GLY A 73 -16.94 7.03 10.61
N LEU A 74 -15.68 7.28 10.19
CA LEU A 74 -15.37 7.71 8.82
C LEU A 74 -15.03 6.54 7.88
N ASN A 75 -14.95 5.32 8.40
CA ASN A 75 -14.41 4.14 7.72
C ASN A 75 -15.46 3.08 7.47
N GLU A 76 -16.70 3.48 7.25
CA GLU A 76 -17.77 2.57 6.84
C GLU A 76 -17.42 1.88 5.50
N GLY A 77 -17.77 0.60 5.40
CA GLY A 77 -17.56 -0.17 4.17
C GLY A 77 -16.20 -0.81 3.96
N PHE A 78 -15.18 -0.58 4.84
CA PHE A 78 -13.92 -1.33 4.77
C PHE A 78 -14.10 -2.80 5.18
N ASP A 79 -14.92 -3.06 6.20
CA ASP A 79 -15.23 -4.43 6.63
C ASP A 79 -16.02 -5.17 5.57
N GLU A 80 -17.03 -4.51 4.99
CA GLU A 80 -17.79 -5.06 3.87
C GLU A 80 -16.89 -5.37 2.67
N PHE A 81 -16.00 -4.46 2.30
CA PHE A 81 -15.06 -4.69 1.21
C PHE A 81 -14.14 -5.89 1.49
N ARG A 82 -13.62 -6.02 2.70
CA ARG A 82 -12.82 -7.19 3.12
C ARG A 82 -13.60 -8.49 2.96
N GLN A 83 -14.84 -8.51 3.43
CA GLN A 83 -15.68 -9.71 3.42
C GLN A 83 -16.19 -10.09 2.02
N THR A 84 -16.46 -9.13 1.16
CA THR A 84 -17.10 -9.37 -0.15
C THR A 84 -16.10 -9.44 -1.31
N GLN A 85 -14.97 -8.73 -1.22
CA GLN A 85 -14.03 -8.58 -2.33
C GLN A 85 -12.72 -9.34 -2.11
N MET A 86 -12.42 -9.79 -0.89
CA MET A 86 -11.15 -10.44 -0.57
C MET A 86 -11.36 -11.87 -0.08
N ASN A 87 -10.39 -12.73 -0.37
CA ASN A 87 -10.30 -14.06 0.22
C ASN A 87 -9.42 -13.98 1.45
N LEU A 88 -10.00 -14.20 2.62
CA LEU A 88 -9.34 -14.07 3.91
C LEU A 88 -9.27 -15.43 4.63
N SER A 89 -8.18 -15.69 5.33
CA SER A 89 -8.07 -16.82 6.26
C SER A 89 -8.98 -16.64 7.49
N THR A 90 -8.99 -17.64 8.36
CA THR A 90 -9.46 -17.44 9.75
C THR A 90 -8.62 -16.35 10.44
N ILE A 91 -9.27 -15.62 11.39
CA ILE A 91 -8.60 -14.54 12.12
C ILE A 91 -7.46 -15.09 12.99
N CYS A 92 -6.26 -14.58 12.75
CA CYS A 92 -5.06 -14.86 13.57
C CYS A 92 -4.83 -13.72 14.57
N ARG A 93 -4.78 -14.04 15.88
CA ARG A 93 -4.67 -13.03 16.94
C ARG A 93 -3.28 -12.93 17.57
N ASP A 94 -2.40 -13.89 17.31
CA ASP A 94 -1.05 -13.98 17.86
C ASP A 94 -0.13 -14.83 16.96
N GLN A 95 1.14 -14.97 17.37
CA GLN A 95 2.16 -15.74 16.66
C GLN A 95 1.83 -17.24 16.56
N ILE A 96 1.13 -17.81 17.53
CA ILE A 96 0.76 -19.24 17.53
C ILE A 96 -0.29 -19.46 16.44
N ALA A 97 -1.35 -18.65 16.39
CA ALA A 97 -2.38 -18.72 15.36
C ALA A 97 -1.79 -18.51 13.95
N LEU A 98 -0.86 -17.55 13.80
CA LEU A 98 -0.13 -17.33 12.55
C LEU A 98 0.69 -18.55 12.14
N SER A 99 1.40 -19.19 13.09
CA SER A 99 2.19 -20.39 12.80
C SER A 99 1.32 -21.56 12.36
N HIS A 100 0.17 -21.77 12.99
CA HIS A 100 -0.80 -22.79 12.59
C HIS A 100 -1.38 -22.50 11.20
N GLN A 101 -1.81 -21.26 10.96
CA GLN A 101 -2.35 -20.85 9.63
C GLN A 101 -1.31 -21.07 8.53
N ALA A 102 -0.03 -20.80 8.79
CA ALA A 102 1.05 -20.97 7.82
C ALA A 102 1.22 -22.42 7.35
N LEU A 103 0.78 -23.42 8.13
CA LEU A 103 0.88 -24.83 7.72
C LEU A 103 0.04 -25.14 6.49
N SER A 104 -1.04 -24.40 6.25
CA SER A 104 -1.95 -24.59 5.11
C SER A 104 -1.42 -24.06 3.78
N TYR A 105 -0.28 -23.37 3.75
CA TYR A 105 0.30 -22.78 2.54
C TYR A 105 1.54 -23.52 2.05
N ASP A 106 1.74 -23.52 0.74
CA ASP A 106 2.97 -24.01 0.11
C ASP A 106 4.09 -22.97 0.17
N ALA A 107 3.74 -21.69 0.03
CA ALA A 107 4.63 -20.55 0.20
C ALA A 107 3.87 -19.33 0.75
N LEU A 108 4.60 -18.34 1.27
CA LEU A 108 4.02 -17.11 1.78
C LEU A 108 4.63 -15.90 1.09
N ILE A 109 3.80 -14.87 0.87
CA ILE A 109 4.21 -13.56 0.34
C ILE A 109 3.97 -12.53 1.44
N CYS A 110 4.94 -11.65 1.71
CA CYS A 110 4.68 -10.40 2.40
C CYS A 110 4.78 -9.22 1.44
N GLY A 111 3.92 -8.27 1.61
CA GLY A 111 3.94 -7.06 0.83
C GLY A 111 2.56 -6.65 0.34
N SER A 112 2.41 -5.53 -0.14
CA SER A 112 3.24 -4.34 -0.26
C SER A 112 3.01 -3.40 0.94
N ASP A 113 2.97 -2.10 0.67
CA ASP A 113 2.80 -1.03 1.66
C ASP A 113 3.96 -0.94 2.68
N GLN A 114 3.86 -0.06 3.67
CA GLN A 114 4.93 0.24 4.64
C GLN A 114 5.06 -0.81 5.75
N ILE A 115 4.85 -2.07 5.42
CA ILE A 115 4.91 -3.17 6.38
C ILE A 115 6.31 -3.43 6.95
N TRP A 116 7.36 -2.93 6.29
CA TRP A 116 8.76 -3.05 6.73
C TRP A 116 9.31 -1.77 7.36
N SER A 117 8.44 -0.80 7.68
CA SER A 117 8.87 0.45 8.29
C SER A 117 9.56 0.23 9.65
N PRO A 118 10.77 0.80 9.87
CA PRO A 118 11.42 0.77 11.18
C PRO A 118 10.65 1.54 12.25
N THR A 119 9.73 2.44 11.86
CA THR A 119 8.93 3.23 12.81
C THR A 119 7.95 2.37 13.62
N TRP A 120 7.38 1.32 12.99
CA TRP A 120 6.44 0.38 13.65
C TRP A 120 6.79 -1.08 13.35
N LEU A 121 8.07 -1.40 13.47
CA LEU A 121 8.61 -2.72 13.17
C LEU A 121 7.82 -3.84 13.88
N ASN A 122 7.12 -4.64 13.07
CA ASN A 122 6.40 -5.82 13.54
C ASN A 122 6.93 -7.07 12.82
N PRO A 123 7.56 -8.01 13.56
CA PRO A 123 8.16 -9.20 12.96
C PRO A 123 7.16 -10.09 12.18
N ALA A 124 5.87 -10.05 12.50
CA ALA A 124 4.85 -10.82 11.78
C ALA A 124 4.79 -10.47 10.28
N TYR A 125 4.98 -9.19 9.93
CA TYR A 125 5.04 -8.75 8.52
C TYR A 125 6.32 -9.14 7.78
N PHE A 126 7.29 -9.73 8.50
CA PHE A 126 8.47 -10.40 7.93
C PHE A 126 8.30 -11.91 7.90
N LEU A 127 7.08 -12.42 8.13
CA LEU A 127 6.77 -13.84 8.14
C LEU A 127 7.68 -14.65 9.08
N ASN A 128 7.98 -14.08 10.27
CA ASN A 128 8.87 -14.72 11.24
C ASN A 128 8.24 -15.90 11.97
N PHE A 129 6.94 -16.10 11.84
CA PHE A 129 6.15 -17.16 12.45
C PHE A 129 6.24 -18.50 11.68
N THR A 130 6.97 -18.55 10.56
CA THR A 130 7.07 -19.76 9.75
C THR A 130 8.47 -19.97 9.16
N LYS A 131 8.80 -21.24 8.89
CA LYS A 131 9.97 -21.64 8.08
C LYS A 131 9.61 -22.01 6.64
N LYS A 132 8.34 -21.92 6.25
CA LYS A 132 7.91 -22.12 4.87
C LYS A 132 8.63 -21.13 3.94
N PRO A 133 8.79 -21.45 2.64
CA PRO A 133 9.39 -20.53 1.68
C PRO A 133 8.67 -19.19 1.64
N LYS A 134 9.44 -18.11 1.59
CA LYS A 134 8.95 -16.72 1.74
C LYS A 134 9.39 -15.86 0.57
N VAL A 135 8.47 -15.06 0.08
CA VAL A 135 8.71 -14.05 -0.95
C VAL A 135 8.33 -12.67 -0.40
N ALA A 136 9.12 -11.65 -0.68
CA ALA A 136 8.77 -10.27 -0.42
C ALA A 136 8.43 -9.56 -1.73
N TYR A 137 7.18 -9.13 -1.88
CA TYR A 137 6.74 -8.35 -3.03
C TYR A 137 6.52 -6.90 -2.67
N ALA A 138 7.44 -6.04 -3.08
CA ALA A 138 7.35 -4.59 -2.97
C ALA A 138 6.98 -4.02 -1.57
N PRO A 139 7.38 -4.62 -0.40
CA PRO A 139 7.23 -3.91 0.87
C PRO A 139 8.04 -2.61 0.84
N SER A 140 7.51 -1.58 1.52
CA SER A 140 8.15 -0.29 1.68
C SER A 140 8.74 -0.16 3.08
N LEU A 141 9.97 0.37 3.18
CA LEU A 141 10.53 0.79 4.46
C LEU A 141 9.92 2.13 4.92
N GLY A 142 9.47 2.96 3.99
CA GLY A 142 8.85 4.25 4.30
C GLY A 142 9.80 5.26 4.92
N VAL A 143 11.11 5.06 4.79
CA VAL A 143 12.18 5.96 5.22
C VAL A 143 13.27 6.00 4.17
N SER A 144 13.96 7.13 4.06
CA SER A 144 15.11 7.31 3.15
C SER A 144 16.44 6.99 3.82
N THR A 145 16.50 7.00 5.16
CA THR A 145 17.69 6.74 5.95
C THR A 145 17.40 5.79 7.12
N MET A 146 18.37 4.97 7.49
CA MET A 146 18.31 4.08 8.66
C MET A 146 19.12 4.67 9.81
N THR A 147 18.53 5.55 10.58
CA THR A 147 19.18 6.22 11.70
C THR A 147 19.42 5.29 12.90
N ASP A 148 18.56 4.29 13.10
CA ASP A 148 18.67 3.29 14.17
C ASP A 148 19.35 2.01 13.66
N SER A 149 20.63 1.85 13.97
CA SER A 149 21.44 0.69 13.58
C SER A 149 20.94 -0.62 14.19
N ALA A 150 20.29 -0.60 15.36
CA ALA A 150 19.73 -1.79 16.00
C ALA A 150 18.51 -2.29 15.23
N LYS A 151 17.62 -1.38 14.81
CA LYS A 151 16.49 -1.71 13.95
C LYS A 151 16.96 -2.22 12.58
N GLY A 152 18.00 -1.58 11.99
CA GLY A 152 18.60 -2.06 10.75
C GLY A 152 19.12 -3.50 10.85
N ARG A 153 19.87 -3.84 11.90
CA ARG A 153 20.34 -5.23 12.15
C ARG A 153 19.17 -6.20 12.34
N LYS A 154 18.10 -5.79 13.02
CA LYS A 154 16.90 -6.61 13.21
C LYS A 154 16.17 -6.88 11.89
N ILE A 155 16.00 -5.86 11.05
CA ILE A 155 15.43 -6.03 9.70
C ILE A 155 16.30 -7.00 8.89
N ALA A 156 17.63 -6.80 8.86
CA ALA A 156 18.54 -7.69 8.14
C ALA A 156 18.42 -9.15 8.62
N ALA A 157 18.24 -9.38 9.91
CA ALA A 157 18.02 -10.73 10.45
C ALA A 157 16.66 -11.32 10.02
N LEU A 158 15.60 -10.53 10.01
CA LEU A 158 14.25 -10.95 9.66
C LEU A 158 14.10 -11.31 8.18
N ILE A 159 14.83 -10.64 7.28
CA ILE A 159 14.74 -10.89 5.83
C ILE A 159 15.65 -12.04 5.36
N ARG A 160 16.53 -12.57 6.23
CA ARG A 160 17.30 -13.77 5.91
C ARG A 160 16.38 -14.96 5.65
N GLY A 161 16.67 -15.72 4.62
CA GLY A 161 15.89 -16.92 4.28
C GLY A 161 14.64 -16.65 3.44
N PHE A 162 14.45 -15.43 2.94
CA PHE A 162 13.51 -15.19 1.86
C PHE A 162 14.07 -15.78 0.54
N ALA A 163 13.21 -16.48 -0.21
CA ALA A 163 13.57 -17.04 -1.51
C ALA A 163 13.80 -15.94 -2.56
N ALA A 164 12.98 -14.90 -2.49
CA ALA A 164 13.11 -13.71 -3.33
C ALA A 164 12.68 -12.46 -2.55
N ILE A 165 13.37 -11.35 -2.81
CA ILE A 165 13.09 -10.06 -2.16
C ILE A 165 13.02 -8.98 -3.24
N SER A 166 11.90 -8.27 -3.27
CA SER A 166 11.78 -6.97 -3.91
C SER A 166 11.33 -5.92 -2.91
N VAL A 167 11.50 -4.65 -3.25
CA VAL A 167 10.98 -3.49 -2.50
C VAL A 167 10.31 -2.53 -3.45
N ARG A 168 9.54 -1.58 -2.93
CA ARG A 168 8.78 -0.64 -3.77
C ARG A 168 9.60 0.56 -4.23
N GLU A 169 10.56 1.00 -3.44
CA GLU A 169 11.33 2.22 -3.68
C GLU A 169 12.84 1.95 -3.85
N GLU A 170 13.51 2.77 -4.68
CA GLU A 170 14.95 2.71 -4.87
C GLU A 170 15.72 3.00 -3.57
N GLU A 171 15.24 3.96 -2.74
CA GLU A 171 15.81 4.25 -1.43
C GLU A 171 15.76 3.03 -0.51
N GLY A 172 14.63 2.32 -0.51
CA GLY A 172 14.48 1.06 0.22
C GLY A 172 15.46 -0.01 -0.24
N ALA A 173 15.67 -0.11 -1.56
CA ALA A 173 16.65 -1.05 -2.13
C ALA A 173 18.08 -0.70 -1.73
N ALA A 174 18.44 0.58 -1.75
CA ALA A 174 19.76 1.06 -1.30
C ALA A 174 19.99 0.79 0.19
N LEU A 175 18.99 1.06 1.04
CA LEU A 175 19.06 0.76 2.47
C LEU A 175 19.25 -0.74 2.74
N LEU A 176 18.48 -1.61 2.07
CA LEU A 176 18.65 -3.05 2.23
C LEU A 176 19.98 -3.54 1.66
N GLN A 177 20.47 -2.97 0.56
CA GLN A 177 21.80 -3.30 0.04
C GLN A 177 22.90 -3.02 1.08
N ALA A 178 22.82 -1.88 1.77
CA ALA A 178 23.75 -1.56 2.84
C ALA A 178 23.66 -2.54 4.03
N LEU A 179 22.47 -3.07 4.32
CA LEU A 179 22.22 -3.98 5.45
C LEU A 179 22.59 -5.44 5.18
N ILE A 180 22.37 -5.92 3.93
CA ILE A 180 22.53 -7.35 3.59
C ILE A 180 23.54 -7.62 2.47
N GLY A 181 24.18 -6.59 1.92
CA GLY A 181 25.21 -6.71 0.88
C GLY A 181 24.68 -7.01 -0.53
N LYS A 182 23.34 -7.16 -0.71
CA LYS A 182 22.72 -7.46 -2.00
C LYS A 182 21.57 -6.46 -2.24
N LYS A 183 21.57 -5.79 -3.41
CA LYS A 183 20.47 -4.88 -3.79
C LYS A 183 19.24 -5.70 -4.20
N PRO A 184 18.10 -5.53 -3.51
CA PRO A 184 16.83 -6.12 -3.93
C PRO A 184 16.34 -5.52 -5.25
N ALA A 185 15.50 -6.26 -5.97
CA ALA A 185 14.78 -5.70 -7.11
C ALA A 185 13.78 -4.63 -6.65
N VAL A 186 13.59 -3.59 -7.44
CA VAL A 186 12.53 -2.60 -7.21
C VAL A 186 11.34 -2.95 -8.09
N MET A 187 10.18 -3.20 -7.48
CA MET A 187 8.96 -3.62 -8.17
C MET A 187 7.83 -2.61 -7.96
N PRO A 188 6.90 -2.49 -8.91
CA PRO A 188 5.79 -1.56 -8.78
C PRO A 188 4.89 -1.92 -7.60
N ASP A 189 4.16 -0.92 -7.09
CA ASP A 189 3.08 -1.16 -6.14
C ASP A 189 2.04 -2.11 -6.77
N PRO A 190 1.44 -3.03 -5.99
CA PRO A 190 0.44 -3.96 -6.50
C PRO A 190 -0.72 -3.33 -7.26
N VAL A 191 -1.07 -2.07 -7.00
CA VAL A 191 -2.14 -1.40 -7.75
C VAL A 191 -1.86 -1.31 -9.25
N MET A 192 -0.58 -1.36 -9.65
CA MET A 192 -0.16 -1.37 -11.05
C MET A 192 -0.12 -2.77 -11.69
N LEU A 193 -0.33 -3.84 -10.90
CA LEU A 193 -0.35 -5.22 -11.40
C LEU A 193 -1.65 -5.58 -12.11
N LEU A 194 -2.69 -4.81 -11.90
CA LEU A 194 -3.98 -5.00 -12.54
C LEU A 194 -4.19 -3.97 -13.65
N PRO A 195 -4.80 -4.35 -14.77
CA PRO A 195 -5.15 -3.42 -15.82
C PRO A 195 -6.29 -2.49 -15.39
N ARG A 196 -6.42 -1.33 -16.06
CA ARG A 196 -7.45 -0.32 -15.77
C ARG A 196 -8.85 -0.93 -15.78
N GLU A 197 -9.14 -1.82 -16.71
CA GLU A 197 -10.44 -2.49 -16.87
C GLU A 197 -10.85 -3.25 -15.61
N LYS A 198 -9.87 -3.86 -14.93
CA LYS A 198 -10.13 -4.60 -13.69
C LYS A 198 -10.57 -3.69 -12.54
N TRP A 199 -10.05 -2.47 -12.51
CA TRP A 199 -10.47 -1.44 -11.55
C TRP A 199 -11.83 -0.86 -11.93
N LEU A 200 -12.11 -0.69 -13.23
CA LEU A 200 -13.43 -0.27 -13.70
C LEU A 200 -14.51 -1.31 -13.40
N GLU A 201 -14.22 -2.60 -13.56
CA GLU A 201 -15.14 -3.68 -13.14
C GLU A 201 -15.49 -3.56 -11.64
N LEU A 202 -14.49 -3.33 -10.77
CA LEU A 202 -14.69 -3.19 -9.33
C LEU A 202 -15.63 -2.04 -8.98
N ILE A 203 -15.62 -0.97 -9.76
CA ILE A 203 -16.43 0.23 -9.52
C ILE A 203 -17.71 0.31 -10.36
N GLY A 204 -18.02 -0.73 -11.13
CA GLY A 204 -19.26 -0.82 -11.91
C GLY A 204 -19.21 -0.17 -13.29
N GLY A 205 -18.03 -0.11 -13.91
CA GLY A 205 -17.82 0.38 -15.28
C GLY A 205 -17.25 1.81 -15.33
N ASP A 206 -17.24 2.38 -16.54
CA ASP A 206 -16.78 3.74 -16.76
C ASP A 206 -17.64 4.76 -16.01
N ILE A 207 -16.97 5.74 -15.43
CA ILE A 207 -17.61 6.82 -14.69
C ILE A 207 -17.47 8.11 -15.53
N PRO A 208 -18.58 8.75 -15.88
CA PRO A 208 -18.52 10.03 -16.57
C PRO A 208 -17.78 11.07 -15.73
N MET A 209 -16.91 11.85 -16.39
CA MET A 209 -16.22 12.97 -15.74
C MET A 209 -17.24 13.97 -15.19
N GLY A 210 -17.11 14.27 -13.91
CA GLY A 210 -17.93 15.29 -13.24
C GLY A 210 -17.35 16.69 -13.42
N ASN A 211 -17.81 17.62 -12.59
CA ASN A 211 -17.38 19.02 -12.60
C ASN A 211 -16.79 19.44 -11.24
N ASP A 212 -16.13 18.51 -10.57
CA ASP A 212 -15.59 18.71 -9.22
C ASP A 212 -14.08 18.48 -9.18
N ILE A 213 -13.40 19.26 -8.36
CA ILE A 213 -12.07 18.99 -7.82
C ILE A 213 -12.25 18.06 -6.61
N LEU A 214 -11.70 16.86 -6.66
CA LEU A 214 -11.70 15.94 -5.53
C LEU A 214 -10.47 16.19 -4.65
N CYS A 215 -10.68 16.58 -3.39
CA CYS A 215 -9.63 16.77 -2.40
C CYS A 215 -9.51 15.55 -1.47
N PHE A 216 -8.33 14.96 -1.41
CA PHE A 216 -8.01 13.85 -0.51
C PHE A 216 -6.61 14.03 0.09
N PHE A 217 -6.54 14.43 1.37
CA PHE A 217 -5.29 14.73 2.08
C PHE A 217 -5.10 13.83 3.30
N LEU A 218 -3.86 13.38 3.51
CA LEU A 218 -3.45 12.58 4.66
C LEU A 218 -2.66 13.40 5.70
N ALA A 219 -2.08 14.53 5.29
CA ALA A 219 -1.51 15.51 6.21
C ALA A 219 -2.54 16.59 6.57
N ASP A 220 -2.52 17.01 7.84
CA ASP A 220 -3.30 18.14 8.31
C ASP A 220 -2.52 19.43 8.09
N ASN A 221 -2.57 19.97 6.87
CA ASN A 221 -1.83 21.15 6.46
C ASN A 221 -2.80 22.26 5.96
N PRO A 222 -3.02 23.33 6.76
CA PRO A 222 -3.90 24.41 6.37
C PRO A 222 -3.54 25.11 5.06
N ALA A 223 -2.26 25.12 4.66
CA ALA A 223 -1.81 25.72 3.41
C ALA A 223 -2.39 25.03 2.16
N TYR A 224 -2.84 23.77 2.27
CA TYR A 224 -3.49 23.07 1.16
C TYR A 224 -4.78 23.75 0.74
N TRP A 225 -5.55 24.30 1.68
CA TRP A 225 -6.83 24.95 1.39
C TRP A 225 -6.68 26.24 0.61
N THR A 226 -5.57 26.97 0.80
CA THR A 226 -5.24 28.12 -0.06
C THR A 226 -5.02 27.70 -1.50
N GLN A 227 -4.33 26.57 -1.72
CA GLN A 227 -4.11 26.04 -3.08
C GLN A 227 -5.43 25.52 -3.69
N VAL A 228 -6.26 24.84 -2.92
CA VAL A 228 -7.60 24.40 -3.35
C VAL A 228 -8.41 25.60 -3.86
N GLU A 229 -8.45 26.68 -3.08
CA GLU A 229 -9.23 27.88 -3.47
C GLU A 229 -8.66 28.57 -4.71
N GLN A 230 -7.34 28.66 -4.84
CA GLN A 230 -6.70 29.21 -6.05
C GLN A 230 -7.04 28.40 -7.30
N ILE A 231 -6.99 27.07 -7.22
CA ILE A 231 -7.33 26.21 -8.36
C ILE A 231 -8.84 26.31 -8.66
N ARG A 232 -9.70 26.30 -7.64
CA ARG A 232 -11.14 26.49 -7.82
C ARG A 232 -11.47 27.79 -8.56
N GLN A 233 -10.86 28.89 -8.15
CA GLN A 233 -11.07 30.19 -8.79
C GLN A 233 -10.57 30.20 -10.23
N LYS A 234 -9.42 29.57 -10.51
CA LYS A 234 -8.84 29.51 -11.85
C LYS A 234 -9.65 28.62 -12.80
N THR A 235 -10.23 27.53 -12.28
CA THR A 235 -10.92 26.51 -13.12
C THR A 235 -12.43 26.69 -13.17
N GLY A 236 -13.03 27.34 -12.17
CA GLY A 236 -14.50 27.43 -12.01
C GLY A 236 -15.16 26.13 -11.58
N LEU A 237 -14.37 25.08 -11.26
CA LEU A 237 -14.89 23.77 -10.85
C LEU A 237 -15.46 23.82 -9.41
N GLY A 238 -16.40 22.93 -9.12
CA GLY A 238 -16.83 22.62 -7.76
C GLY A 238 -15.69 22.00 -6.96
N VAL A 239 -15.87 21.88 -5.63
CA VAL A 239 -14.93 21.17 -4.75
C VAL A 239 -15.66 20.13 -3.94
N ARG A 240 -15.12 18.93 -3.84
CA ARG A 240 -15.59 17.84 -2.99
C ARG A 240 -14.44 17.29 -2.15
N VAL A 241 -14.68 17.06 -0.87
CA VAL A 241 -13.63 16.65 0.07
C VAL A 241 -13.95 15.28 0.65
N ILE A 242 -12.99 14.36 0.58
CA ILE A 242 -13.01 13.12 1.38
C ILE A 242 -12.23 13.42 2.67
N PRO A 243 -12.91 13.58 3.83
CA PRO A 243 -12.27 14.06 5.04
C PRO A 243 -11.46 12.96 5.72
N ARG A 244 -10.15 13.22 5.91
CA ARG A 244 -9.23 12.34 6.66
C ARG A 244 -8.44 13.09 7.73
N THR A 245 -8.55 14.42 7.77
CA THR A 245 -7.87 15.31 8.70
C THR A 245 -8.88 16.25 9.36
N GLU A 246 -8.48 16.90 10.45
CA GLU A 246 -9.33 17.84 11.15
C GLU A 246 -9.68 19.05 10.27
N SER A 247 -8.67 19.62 9.60
CA SER A 247 -8.91 20.75 8.67
C SER A 247 -9.82 20.37 7.50
N ALA A 248 -9.78 19.11 7.04
CA ALA A 248 -10.69 18.61 6.00
C ALA A 248 -12.14 18.52 6.52
N LEU A 249 -12.35 18.08 7.76
CA LEU A 249 -13.66 18.03 8.39
C LEU A 249 -14.26 19.42 8.61
N GLN A 250 -13.41 20.43 8.86
CA GLN A 250 -13.80 21.81 9.09
C GLN A 250 -13.86 22.65 7.80
N SER A 251 -13.54 22.07 6.65
CA SER A 251 -13.56 22.78 5.37
C SER A 251 -14.97 23.27 5.03
N ALA A 252 -15.05 24.41 4.34
CA ALA A 252 -16.33 24.97 3.88
C ALA A 252 -16.93 24.23 2.68
N TYR A 253 -16.24 23.20 2.15
CA TYR A 253 -16.66 22.48 0.96
C TYR A 253 -17.50 21.24 1.29
N PRO A 254 -18.32 20.76 0.32
CA PRO A 254 -19.10 19.53 0.47
C PRO A 254 -18.22 18.33 0.81
N LEU A 255 -18.62 17.60 1.86
CA LEU A 255 -17.89 16.43 2.36
C LEU A 255 -18.49 15.13 1.85
N ALA A 256 -17.67 14.25 1.26
CA ALA A 256 -18.01 12.86 0.99
C ALA A 256 -17.61 12.01 2.21
N LYS A 257 -18.58 11.72 3.10
CA LYS A 257 -18.41 10.89 4.31
C LYS A 257 -18.84 9.44 4.04
N GLY A 258 -18.37 8.50 4.86
CA GLY A 258 -18.76 7.09 4.77
C GLY A 258 -18.35 6.42 3.45
N VAL A 259 -17.31 6.90 2.78
CA VAL A 259 -16.86 6.44 1.46
C VAL A 259 -16.23 5.05 1.57
N THR A 260 -16.77 4.06 0.86
CA THR A 260 -16.18 2.72 0.76
C THR A 260 -14.95 2.71 -0.16
N PRO A 261 -14.08 1.67 -0.14
CA PRO A 261 -12.95 1.59 -1.07
C PRO A 261 -13.35 1.67 -2.56
N ALA A 262 -14.45 1.03 -2.96
CA ALA A 262 -14.96 1.10 -4.33
C ALA A 262 -15.50 2.51 -4.66
N GLN A 263 -16.23 3.14 -3.73
CA GLN A 263 -16.72 4.50 -3.91
C GLN A 263 -15.58 5.53 -3.97
N TRP A 264 -14.48 5.29 -3.24
CA TRP A 264 -13.29 6.13 -3.29
C TRP A 264 -12.68 6.12 -4.71
N LEU A 265 -12.58 4.95 -5.34
CA LEU A 265 -12.14 4.84 -6.74
C LEU A 265 -13.13 5.52 -7.70
N ARG A 266 -14.45 5.35 -7.49
CA ARG A 266 -15.47 6.03 -8.30
C ARG A 266 -15.36 7.55 -8.22
N LEU A 267 -15.08 8.09 -7.02
CA LEU A 267 -14.90 9.54 -6.84
C LEU A 267 -13.63 10.04 -7.56
N ILE A 268 -12.54 9.25 -7.55
CA ILE A 268 -11.33 9.58 -8.32
C ILE A 268 -11.65 9.55 -9.83
N ALA A 269 -12.22 8.45 -10.32
CA ALA A 269 -12.51 8.29 -11.74
C ALA A 269 -13.51 9.32 -12.29
N GLY A 270 -14.44 9.78 -11.44
CA GLY A 270 -15.45 10.78 -11.80
C GLY A 270 -15.05 12.24 -11.55
N ALA A 271 -13.88 12.52 -10.98
CA ALA A 271 -13.44 13.89 -10.76
C ALA A 271 -12.88 14.54 -12.02
N SER A 272 -13.07 15.85 -12.19
CA SER A 272 -12.36 16.61 -13.23
C SER A 272 -10.87 16.70 -12.94
N MET A 273 -10.51 16.73 -11.65
CA MET A 273 -9.14 16.79 -11.16
C MET A 273 -9.10 16.27 -9.71
N VAL A 274 -7.99 15.63 -9.33
CA VAL A 274 -7.72 15.23 -7.94
C VAL A 274 -6.62 16.12 -7.35
N LEU A 275 -6.86 16.68 -6.16
CA LEU A 275 -5.82 17.32 -5.34
C LEU A 275 -5.49 16.41 -4.16
N THR A 276 -4.22 16.00 -4.05
CA THR A 276 -3.83 15.03 -3.03
C THR A 276 -2.38 15.15 -2.62
N ASP A 277 -2.07 14.69 -1.40
CA ASP A 277 -0.73 14.43 -0.89
C ASP A 277 -0.45 12.91 -0.73
N SER A 278 -1.36 12.07 -1.25
CA SER A 278 -1.32 10.63 -1.11
C SER A 278 -0.71 9.94 -2.33
N PHE A 279 0.28 9.09 -2.11
CA PHE A 279 0.86 8.24 -3.16
C PHE A 279 -0.22 7.42 -3.91
N HIS A 280 -1.08 6.73 -3.18
CA HIS A 280 -2.11 5.88 -3.81
C HIS A 280 -3.18 6.70 -4.55
N ALA A 281 -3.55 7.87 -4.03
CA ALA A 281 -4.50 8.72 -4.76
C ALA A 281 -3.89 9.23 -6.07
N ALA A 282 -2.61 9.62 -6.07
CA ALA A 282 -1.91 9.98 -7.29
C ALA A 282 -1.79 8.79 -8.27
N ALA A 283 -1.43 7.60 -7.77
CA ALA A 283 -1.33 6.39 -8.59
C ALA A 283 -2.68 6.02 -9.23
N PHE A 284 -3.77 6.04 -8.47
CA PHE A 284 -5.11 5.76 -8.99
C PHE A 284 -5.64 6.86 -9.91
N SER A 285 -5.29 8.12 -9.66
CA SER A 285 -5.64 9.21 -10.58
C SER A 285 -5.05 8.95 -11.97
N LEU A 286 -3.75 8.64 -12.04
CA LEU A 286 -3.10 8.32 -13.31
C LEU A 286 -3.66 7.04 -13.95
N LEU A 287 -3.88 5.98 -13.16
CA LEU A 287 -4.42 4.70 -13.63
C LEU A 287 -5.87 4.81 -14.13
N LEU A 288 -6.68 5.69 -13.53
CA LEU A 288 -8.09 5.90 -13.90
C LEU A 288 -8.29 7.05 -14.89
N HIS A 289 -7.22 7.62 -15.42
CA HIS A 289 -7.21 8.72 -16.39
C HIS A 289 -7.79 10.03 -15.84
N THR A 290 -7.52 10.33 -14.57
CA THR A 290 -7.92 11.57 -13.95
C THR A 290 -6.70 12.46 -13.71
N PRO A 291 -6.64 13.70 -14.23
CA PRO A 291 -5.56 14.64 -13.93
C PRO A 291 -5.44 14.88 -12.43
N CYS A 292 -4.23 15.10 -11.91
CA CYS A 292 -4.06 15.36 -10.49
C CYS A 292 -3.00 16.42 -10.18
N THR A 293 -3.24 17.17 -9.11
CA THR A 293 -2.23 18.04 -8.49
C THR A 293 -1.74 17.37 -7.22
N ILE A 294 -0.43 17.18 -7.13
CA ILE A 294 0.20 16.48 -6.01
C ILE A 294 0.86 17.49 -5.08
N LEU A 295 0.36 17.55 -3.85
CA LEU A 295 0.87 18.45 -2.82
C LEU A 295 1.99 17.77 -2.02
N ARG A 296 3.06 18.51 -1.70
CA ARG A 296 4.17 17.98 -0.93
C ARG A 296 3.77 17.88 0.54
N ARG A 297 3.81 16.65 1.09
CA ARG A 297 3.49 16.38 2.50
C ARG A 297 4.61 16.77 3.43
N TYR A 298 5.83 16.54 3.01
CA TYR A 298 7.05 16.76 3.79
C TYR A 298 7.84 17.91 3.19
N ARG A 299 8.60 18.61 4.02
CA ARG A 299 9.59 19.56 3.54
C ARG A 299 10.71 18.80 2.83
N GLU A 300 11.42 19.44 1.92
CA GLU A 300 12.51 18.80 1.15
C GLU A 300 13.68 18.35 2.03
N ASP A 301 13.92 19.08 3.11
CA ASP A 301 14.98 18.84 4.11
C ASP A 301 14.56 17.84 5.22
N ASP A 302 13.33 17.32 5.20
CA ASP A 302 12.85 16.38 6.22
C ASP A 302 13.47 14.99 6.01
N PRO A 303 14.27 14.46 6.96
CA PRO A 303 14.89 13.14 6.85
C PRO A 303 13.87 11.98 6.85
N GLU A 304 12.64 12.23 7.31
CA GLU A 304 11.52 11.29 7.21
C GLU A 304 10.66 11.51 5.96
N SER A 305 11.13 12.37 5.03
CA SER A 305 10.40 12.66 3.81
C SER A 305 10.07 11.39 3.03
N ARG A 306 8.83 11.32 2.60
CA ARG A 306 8.30 10.24 1.75
C ARG A 306 7.84 10.78 0.38
N ASN A 307 8.28 12.00 0.04
CA ASN A 307 7.95 12.62 -1.25
C ASN A 307 8.58 11.85 -2.41
N SER A 308 9.75 11.24 -2.20
CA SER A 308 10.49 10.45 -3.20
C SER A 308 9.65 9.34 -3.83
N ARG A 309 8.67 8.77 -3.12
CA ARG A 309 7.77 7.72 -3.65
C ARG A 309 6.87 8.26 -4.77
N VAL A 310 6.36 9.47 -4.60
CA VAL A 310 5.55 10.12 -5.62
C VAL A 310 6.43 10.54 -6.80
N ASP A 311 7.63 11.07 -6.52
CA ASP A 311 8.58 11.43 -7.57
C ASP A 311 9.01 10.21 -8.39
N GLN A 312 9.24 9.07 -7.72
CA GLN A 312 9.52 7.80 -8.40
C GLN A 312 8.33 7.33 -9.24
N LEU A 313 7.09 7.46 -8.74
CA LEU A 313 5.88 7.13 -9.51
C LEU A 313 5.83 7.94 -10.81
N LEU A 314 5.96 9.27 -10.73
CA LEU A 314 5.91 10.15 -11.89
C LEU A 314 7.03 9.85 -12.89
N ARG A 315 8.26 9.64 -12.41
CA ARG A 315 9.38 9.23 -13.27
C ARG A 315 9.12 7.88 -13.96
N THR A 316 8.62 6.90 -13.20
CA THR A 316 8.34 5.54 -13.72
C THR A 316 7.25 5.56 -14.79
N LEU A 317 6.24 6.41 -14.63
CA LEU A 317 5.13 6.55 -15.58
C LEU A 317 5.41 7.65 -16.65
N GLN A 318 6.61 8.24 -16.67
CA GLN A 318 7.03 9.30 -17.59
C GLN A 318 6.08 10.52 -17.58
N VAL A 319 5.52 10.86 -16.42
CA VAL A 319 4.63 11.99 -16.24
C VAL A 319 5.42 13.21 -15.80
N ALA A 320 5.60 14.17 -16.70
CA ALA A 320 6.27 15.44 -16.42
C ALA A 320 5.35 16.43 -15.69
N ASP A 321 4.08 16.49 -16.09
CA ASP A 321 3.03 17.31 -15.47
C ASP A 321 1.79 16.45 -15.18
N PRO A 322 1.53 16.11 -13.92
CA PRO A 322 0.37 15.30 -13.58
C PRO A 322 -0.97 16.05 -13.68
N THR A 323 -0.96 17.37 -13.95
CA THR A 323 -2.18 18.13 -14.23
C THR A 323 -2.62 18.01 -15.69
N HIS A 324 -1.71 17.63 -16.59
CA HIS A 324 -1.95 17.40 -18.03
C HIS A 324 -1.18 16.15 -18.50
N PRO A 325 -1.46 14.97 -17.96
CA PRO A 325 -0.72 13.76 -18.32
C PRO A 325 -1.11 13.29 -19.73
N ASP A 326 -0.13 12.76 -20.46
CA ASP A 326 -0.41 11.96 -21.66
C ASP A 326 -0.78 10.54 -21.21
N PHE A 327 -2.07 10.26 -21.16
CA PHE A 327 -2.56 8.97 -20.70
C PHE A 327 -2.18 7.79 -21.61
N SER A 328 -1.85 8.03 -22.88
CA SER A 328 -1.35 6.97 -23.75
C SER A 328 0.04 6.50 -23.33
N VAL A 329 0.92 7.43 -22.95
CA VAL A 329 2.23 7.13 -22.38
C VAL A 329 2.08 6.48 -21.01
N VAL A 330 1.19 6.98 -20.18
CA VAL A 330 0.91 6.39 -18.85
C VAL A 330 0.47 4.92 -18.98
N ASP A 331 -0.45 4.61 -19.87
CA ASP A 331 -0.96 3.24 -20.10
C ASP A 331 0.14 2.30 -20.60
N GLU A 332 1.00 2.76 -21.51
CA GLU A 332 2.16 2.00 -21.97
C GLU A 332 3.10 1.69 -20.81
N GLN A 333 3.46 2.69 -20.00
CA GLN A 333 4.34 2.49 -18.85
C GLN A 333 3.69 1.60 -17.77
N LEU A 334 2.39 1.75 -17.51
CA LEU A 334 1.65 0.85 -16.61
C LEU A 334 1.68 -0.59 -17.11
N ALA A 335 1.54 -0.83 -18.42
CA ALA A 335 1.63 -2.18 -19.00
C ALA A 335 3.03 -2.79 -18.80
N ILE A 336 4.10 -2.01 -19.02
CA ILE A 336 5.48 -2.43 -18.79
C ILE A 336 5.69 -2.79 -17.31
N GLN A 337 5.25 -1.92 -16.39
CA GLN A 337 5.40 -2.17 -14.96
C GLN A 337 4.60 -3.39 -14.49
N ARG A 338 3.39 -3.57 -15.02
CA ARG A 338 2.55 -4.76 -14.75
C ARG A 338 3.26 -6.03 -15.15
N GLN A 339 3.73 -6.11 -16.37
CA GLN A 339 4.42 -7.30 -16.86
C GLN A 339 5.65 -7.62 -16.00
N ARG A 340 6.47 -6.62 -15.71
CA ARG A 340 7.66 -6.75 -14.86
C ARG A 340 7.34 -7.28 -13.45
N GLY A 341 6.25 -6.76 -12.85
CA GLY A 341 5.81 -7.22 -11.53
C GLY A 341 5.24 -8.65 -11.55
N LEU A 342 4.48 -9.01 -12.58
CA LEU A 342 3.93 -10.36 -12.75
C LEU A 342 5.03 -11.38 -13.02
N ASP A 343 6.03 -11.07 -13.84
CA ASP A 343 7.18 -11.93 -14.12
C ASP A 343 8.00 -12.21 -12.84
N PHE A 344 8.21 -11.16 -12.03
CA PHE A 344 8.86 -11.34 -10.72
C PHE A 344 8.04 -12.25 -9.81
N LEU A 345 6.74 -12.03 -9.67
CA LEU A 345 5.85 -12.87 -8.85
C LEU A 345 5.86 -14.33 -9.33
N GLN A 346 5.68 -14.55 -10.63
CA GLN A 346 5.67 -15.89 -11.22
C GLN A 346 6.98 -16.64 -10.93
N SER A 347 8.12 -16.01 -11.17
CA SER A 347 9.43 -16.60 -10.91
C SER A 347 9.66 -16.87 -9.42
N ALA A 348 9.40 -15.89 -8.57
CA ALA A 348 9.63 -15.97 -7.14
C ALA A 348 8.73 -17.02 -6.46
N ILE A 349 7.44 -17.08 -6.83
CA ILE A 349 6.50 -18.07 -6.28
C ILE A 349 6.87 -19.47 -6.77
N SER A 350 7.16 -19.65 -8.06
CA SER A 350 7.57 -20.94 -8.61
C SER A 350 8.83 -21.50 -7.92
N GLN A 351 9.81 -20.62 -7.67
CA GLN A 351 11.01 -20.98 -6.92
C GLN A 351 10.68 -21.36 -5.47
N ALA A 352 9.83 -20.59 -4.80
CA ALA A 352 9.44 -20.84 -3.42
C ALA A 352 8.67 -22.16 -3.29
N VAL A 353 7.70 -22.43 -4.16
CA VAL A 353 6.90 -23.66 -4.14
C VAL A 353 7.76 -24.90 -4.43
N SER A 354 8.72 -24.82 -5.37
CA SER A 354 9.63 -25.94 -5.64
C SER A 354 10.54 -26.27 -4.44
N GLN A 355 10.91 -25.30 -3.62
CA GLN A 355 11.66 -25.52 -2.37
C GLN A 355 10.80 -26.19 -1.27
N ALA A 356 9.47 -26.00 -1.30
CA ALA A 356 8.54 -26.62 -0.35
C ALA A 356 8.30 -28.11 -0.62
N THR A 357 8.46 -28.56 -1.88
CA THR A 357 8.27 -29.95 -2.25
C THR A 357 9.56 -30.71 -1.97
N PRO A 358 9.62 -31.63 -0.99
CA PRO A 358 10.80 -32.45 -0.79
C PRO A 358 11.07 -33.19 -2.10
N ALA A 359 12.33 -33.17 -2.55
CA ALA A 359 12.73 -34.00 -3.67
C ALA A 359 12.25 -35.42 -3.40
N LYS A 360 11.30 -35.94 -4.20
CA LYS A 360 10.96 -37.35 -4.16
C LYS A 360 12.30 -38.08 -4.35
N ALA A 361 12.73 -38.76 -3.29
CA ALA A 361 13.90 -39.59 -3.35
C ALA A 361 13.73 -40.52 -4.59
N ARG A 362 14.64 -40.33 -5.58
CA ARG A 362 14.78 -41.24 -6.70
C ARG A 362 15.44 -42.51 -6.23
#